data_ba337fff98798fe47890a5131410acd1
#
_entry.id   ba337fff98798fe47890a5131410acd1
#
_cell.length_a   1.000
_cell.length_b   1.000
_cell.length_c   1.000
_cell.angle_alpha   90.00
_cell.angle_beta   90.00
_cell.angle_gamma   90.00
#
_symmetry.space_group_name_H-M   'P 1'
#
loop_
_entity.id
_entity.type
_entity.pdbx_description
1 polymer ?
#
loop_
_entity_poly.entity_id
_entity_poly.type
_entity_poly.pdbx_seq_one_letter_code
_entity_poly.pdbx_strand_id
1 'polypeptide(L)'
;MKRIFVLILVSTGALLMPWASVAQEAPPALEFSFSNPGARSMGLGGAFVALADDATAAFANPAGLVQLMRPEVSLELRRRDYSTPYTSGGRAQGAPTGYGIDTVDGVRTAFSNETTSGVSFLSFVYPGTKWSLALFRHQLADFSMRTEINGLFGDVQEGGWKRHPDQRSTTSLDIVGTGLSGAYRVSDNLSLGFGLTYFTGRVEYRGAVYGIDTYEGAFWEPNSFSADRLLVNSSFDVDESDVGFSVGGLWNFAENWRLGGVYRQGPEFDYSLINRAGPASILPEGTVVGSVTDRSIAFPDVWGLGVAYRSPSGGLTVGFEWDRVEYTLILESLDSPLADIEDVSVNDANELHLGVEYVFLKTTPLIAASGGLWHDPDHRFRSHSDDPFARAIYPQGEDALHIAVGVGIAFSRFQIDLGADFSDEVDQFALSGIFSF
;
A
#
# COMPACT_ATOMS: atom_id res chain seq x y z
N MET A 1 -43.38 27.18 50.98
CA MET A 1 -42.89 25.92 50.40
C MET A 1 -42.46 26.18 48.95
N LYS A 2 -41.19 26.58 48.77
CA LYS A 2 -40.59 26.74 47.41
C LYS A 2 -39.75 25.50 47.16
N ARG A 3 -40.14 24.69 46.17
CA ARG A 3 -39.38 23.55 45.71
C ARG A 3 -38.24 24.05 44.80
N ILE A 4 -37.00 23.85 45.23
CA ILE A 4 -35.80 24.07 44.47
C ILE A 4 -35.67 22.86 43.52
N PHE A 5 -35.87 23.09 42.22
CA PHE A 5 -35.40 22.17 41.16
C PHE A 5 -33.92 22.47 40.93
N VAL A 6 -33.04 21.63 41.47
CA VAL A 6 -31.64 21.62 41.10
C VAL A 6 -31.55 20.89 39.76
N LEU A 7 -31.24 21.65 38.73
CA LEU A 7 -30.89 21.13 37.41
C LEU A 7 -29.54 20.43 37.52
N ILE A 8 -29.54 19.10 37.47
CA ILE A 8 -28.32 18.32 37.23
C ILE A 8 -28.15 18.33 35.70
N LEU A 9 -27.44 19.32 35.21
CA LEU A 9 -27.00 19.47 33.82
C LEU A 9 -25.49 19.57 33.83
N VAL A 10 -24.84 18.47 34.23
CA VAL A 10 -23.38 18.33 34.08
C VAL A 10 -23.07 16.85 33.79
N SER A 11 -22.34 16.61 32.71
CA SER A 11 -21.59 15.41 32.39
C SER A 11 -22.10 14.40 31.35
N THR A 12 -22.98 14.76 30.43
CA THR A 12 -23.23 13.89 29.26
C THR A 12 -22.31 14.19 28.08
N GLY A 13 -21.58 15.31 28.07
CA GLY A 13 -20.62 15.65 27.02
C GLY A 13 -19.26 14.92 27.12
N ALA A 14 -18.87 14.53 28.33
CA ALA A 14 -17.55 13.90 28.54
C ALA A 14 -17.52 12.39 28.29
N LEU A 15 -18.68 11.73 28.15
CA LEU A 15 -18.77 10.30 27.84
C LEU A 15 -18.81 10.00 26.33
N LEU A 16 -19.03 11.00 25.48
CA LEU A 16 -19.08 10.84 24.04
C LEU A 16 -17.72 11.08 23.34
N MET A 17 -16.82 11.88 23.94
CA MET A 17 -15.51 12.19 23.37
C MET A 17 -14.56 10.98 23.24
N PRO A 18 -14.47 10.05 24.20
CA PRO A 18 -13.59 8.89 24.03
C PRO A 18 -14.11 7.86 23.00
N TRP A 19 -15.39 7.85 22.69
CA TRP A 19 -15.99 6.89 21.76
C TRP A 19 -15.88 7.33 20.30
N ALA A 20 -15.86 8.62 20.03
CA ALA A 20 -15.69 9.14 18.66
C ALA A 20 -14.27 8.92 18.16
N SER A 21 -13.25 9.00 19.02
CA SER A 21 -11.86 8.73 18.67
C SER A 21 -11.58 7.23 18.43
N VAL A 22 -12.31 6.33 19.10
CA VAL A 22 -12.17 4.87 18.92
C VAL A 22 -12.75 4.38 17.58
N ALA A 23 -13.70 5.11 17.00
CA ALA A 23 -14.33 4.74 15.72
C ALA A 23 -13.49 5.08 14.48
N GLN A 24 -12.33 5.70 14.66
CA GLN A 24 -11.52 6.28 13.57
C GLN A 24 -10.16 5.61 13.39
N GLU A 25 -10.04 4.34 13.73
CA GLU A 25 -8.79 3.62 13.51
C GLU A 25 -8.58 3.35 12.01
N ALA A 26 -7.49 3.90 11.47
CA ALA A 26 -7.00 3.56 10.14
C ALA A 26 -6.59 2.09 10.10
N PRO A 27 -6.57 1.45 8.93
CA PRO A 27 -5.96 0.14 8.80
C PRO A 27 -4.48 0.24 9.21
N PRO A 28 -3.93 -0.78 9.88
CA PRO A 28 -2.53 -0.77 10.34
C PRO A 28 -1.52 -0.74 9.19
N ALA A 29 -1.93 -1.10 8.00
CA ALA A 29 -1.11 -1.07 6.79
C ALA A 29 -1.96 -0.76 5.56
N LEU A 30 -1.34 -0.13 4.57
CA LEU A 30 -1.84 0.05 3.21
C LEU A 30 -0.76 -0.45 2.25
N GLU A 31 -1.10 -1.41 1.41
CA GLU A 31 -0.17 -1.99 0.47
C GLU A 31 -0.33 -1.38 -0.93
N PHE A 32 0.77 -0.91 -1.49
CA PHE A 32 0.83 -0.32 -2.82
C PHE A 32 1.76 -1.14 -3.72
N SER A 33 1.61 -0.98 -5.02
CA SER A 33 2.50 -1.58 -6.01
C SER A 33 3.32 -0.49 -6.69
N PHE A 34 4.33 0.04 -5.99
CA PHE A 34 5.29 0.99 -6.57
C PHE A 34 6.35 0.31 -7.43
N SER A 35 6.42 -1.01 -7.40
CA SER A 35 7.33 -1.80 -8.22
C SER A 35 7.16 -1.50 -9.71
N ASN A 36 8.26 -1.52 -10.43
CA ASN A 36 8.26 -1.33 -11.87
C ASN A 36 7.40 -2.42 -12.57
N PRO A 37 6.56 -2.07 -13.57
CA PRO A 37 5.73 -3.05 -14.27
C PRO A 37 6.59 -3.99 -15.13
N GLY A 38 6.02 -5.14 -15.46
CA GLY A 38 6.63 -6.16 -16.31
C GLY A 38 7.13 -7.37 -15.50
N ALA A 39 6.76 -8.58 -15.95
CA ALA A 39 7.23 -9.82 -15.33
C ALA A 39 8.76 -9.94 -15.36
N ARG A 40 9.43 -9.37 -16.37
CA ARG A 40 10.88 -9.29 -16.44
C ARG A 40 11.46 -8.40 -15.34
N SER A 41 10.86 -7.23 -15.09
CA SER A 41 11.25 -6.35 -13.98
C SER A 41 11.08 -7.06 -12.63
N MET A 42 9.94 -7.73 -12.41
CA MET A 42 9.71 -8.55 -11.22
C MET A 42 10.80 -9.60 -11.04
N GLY A 43 11.13 -10.36 -12.10
CA GLY A 43 12.20 -11.37 -12.05
C GLY A 43 13.61 -10.82 -11.79
N LEU A 44 13.81 -9.49 -11.94
CA LEU A 44 15.01 -8.74 -11.58
C LEU A 44 14.92 -8.13 -10.17
N GLY A 45 13.91 -8.52 -9.37
CA GLY A 45 13.68 -7.93 -8.05
C GLY A 45 13.38 -6.44 -8.11
N GLY A 46 12.78 -5.92 -9.18
CA GLY A 46 12.44 -4.50 -9.36
C GLY A 46 13.57 -3.62 -9.90
N ALA A 47 14.83 -4.06 -9.95
CA ALA A 47 15.98 -3.26 -10.42
C ALA A 47 15.91 -2.94 -11.92
N PHE A 48 15.09 -1.96 -12.31
CA PHE A 48 14.73 -1.71 -13.70
C PHE A 48 14.87 -0.25 -14.18
N VAL A 49 14.93 0.76 -13.30
CA VAL A 49 14.99 2.20 -13.65
C VAL A 49 16.17 2.53 -14.58
N ALA A 50 17.35 1.91 -14.37
CA ALA A 50 18.49 2.08 -15.26
C ALA A 50 18.45 1.19 -16.50
N LEU A 51 17.62 0.16 -16.54
CA LEU A 51 17.41 -0.71 -17.70
C LEU A 51 16.35 -0.11 -18.62
N ALA A 52 15.11 -0.07 -18.20
CA ALA A 52 13.95 0.54 -18.85
C ALA A 52 13.99 0.43 -20.39
N ASP A 53 14.24 -0.80 -20.90
CA ASP A 53 14.58 -1.05 -22.30
C ASP A 53 13.48 -1.81 -23.07
N ASP A 54 12.25 -1.81 -22.54
CA ASP A 54 11.05 -2.33 -23.17
C ASP A 54 9.85 -1.37 -22.97
N ALA A 55 8.66 -1.78 -23.43
CA ALA A 55 7.46 -0.93 -23.40
C ALA A 55 6.98 -0.57 -21.99
N THR A 56 7.45 -1.24 -20.93
CA THR A 56 7.14 -0.91 -19.52
C THR A 56 7.87 0.35 -19.04
N ALA A 57 8.90 0.80 -19.80
CA ALA A 57 9.58 2.08 -19.59
C ALA A 57 8.60 3.27 -19.56
N ALA A 58 7.43 3.14 -20.22
CA ALA A 58 6.41 4.18 -20.20
C ALA A 58 6.02 4.65 -18.77
N PHE A 59 6.10 3.75 -17.79
CA PHE A 59 5.88 4.04 -16.37
C PHE A 59 7.19 3.99 -15.58
N ALA A 60 8.01 2.94 -15.76
CA ALA A 60 9.20 2.69 -14.94
C ALA A 60 10.22 3.85 -15.00
N ASN A 61 10.59 4.26 -16.20
CA ASN A 61 11.43 5.42 -16.46
C ASN A 61 11.20 5.89 -17.91
N PRO A 62 10.42 6.96 -18.13
CA PRO A 62 10.07 7.38 -19.48
C PRO A 62 11.28 7.71 -20.37
N ALA A 63 12.44 8.07 -19.79
CA ALA A 63 13.66 8.31 -20.56
C ALA A 63 14.16 7.06 -21.30
N GLY A 64 13.77 5.86 -20.88
CA GLY A 64 14.09 4.60 -21.50
C GLY A 64 13.39 4.34 -22.84
N LEU A 65 12.26 4.98 -23.10
CA LEU A 65 11.44 4.79 -24.31
C LEU A 65 12.20 5.01 -25.63
N VAL A 66 13.25 5.85 -25.64
CA VAL A 66 14.07 6.07 -26.85
C VAL A 66 14.98 4.90 -27.21
N GLN A 67 15.03 3.85 -26.39
CA GLN A 67 15.77 2.62 -26.67
C GLN A 67 15.00 1.71 -27.62
N LEU A 68 13.66 1.83 -27.66
CA LEU A 68 12.81 1.04 -28.52
C LEU A 68 13.01 1.45 -29.98
N MET A 69 13.15 0.45 -30.84
CA MET A 69 13.44 0.64 -32.28
C MET A 69 12.21 0.41 -33.16
N ARG A 70 11.13 -0.12 -32.57
CA ARG A 70 9.87 -0.47 -33.25
C ARG A 70 8.69 -0.14 -32.36
N PRO A 71 7.50 0.07 -32.91
CA PRO A 71 6.31 0.17 -32.11
C PRO A 71 6.06 -1.13 -31.32
N GLU A 72 5.69 -0.98 -30.06
CA GLU A 72 5.47 -2.11 -29.16
C GLU A 72 4.16 -1.96 -28.39
N VAL A 73 3.51 -3.09 -28.14
CA VAL A 73 2.40 -3.24 -27.19
C VAL A 73 2.86 -4.19 -26.11
N SER A 74 2.65 -3.81 -24.85
CA SER A 74 2.88 -4.66 -23.69
C SER A 74 1.60 -4.88 -22.91
N LEU A 75 1.41 -6.11 -22.41
CA LEU A 75 0.34 -6.49 -21.49
C LEU A 75 0.94 -7.30 -20.34
N GLU A 76 0.57 -6.95 -19.10
CA GLU A 76 0.89 -7.75 -17.92
C GLU A 76 -0.39 -8.18 -17.19
N LEU A 77 -0.41 -9.44 -16.79
CA LEU A 77 -1.33 -10.00 -15.82
C LEU A 77 -0.55 -10.27 -14.52
N ARG A 78 -1.06 -9.80 -13.39
CA ARG A 78 -0.43 -9.99 -12.08
C ARG A 78 -1.42 -10.64 -11.12
N ARG A 79 -0.91 -11.53 -10.28
CA ARG A 79 -1.57 -12.07 -9.11
C ARG A 79 -0.72 -11.76 -7.90
N ARG A 80 -1.36 -11.29 -6.82
CA ARG A 80 -0.78 -11.09 -5.49
C ARG A 80 -1.59 -11.89 -4.48
N ASP A 81 -0.90 -12.70 -3.71
CA ASP A 81 -1.43 -13.35 -2.50
C ASP A 81 -0.70 -12.71 -1.32
N TYR A 82 -1.43 -12.07 -0.40
CA TYR A 82 -0.82 -11.35 0.70
C TYR A 82 -1.55 -11.59 2.03
N SER A 83 -0.78 -11.43 3.11
CA SER A 83 -1.16 -11.79 4.46
C SER A 83 -0.80 -10.65 5.41
N THR A 84 -1.75 -9.73 5.66
CA THR A 84 -1.52 -8.55 6.50
C THR A 84 -1.81 -8.87 7.95
N PRO A 85 -0.83 -8.82 8.86
CA PRO A 85 -1.04 -9.07 10.28
C PRO A 85 -1.79 -7.91 10.95
N TYR A 86 -2.64 -8.23 11.93
CA TYR A 86 -3.32 -7.27 12.77
C TYR A 86 -3.59 -7.83 14.17
N THR A 87 -3.79 -6.95 15.14
CA THR A 87 -4.16 -7.32 16.50
C THR A 87 -5.62 -7.78 16.53
N SER A 88 -5.87 -9.01 16.99
CA SER A 88 -7.21 -9.57 17.05
C SER A 88 -7.77 -9.63 18.49
N GLY A 89 -6.99 -9.29 19.52
CA GLY A 89 -7.38 -9.30 20.91
C GLY A 89 -6.25 -9.69 21.85
N GLY A 90 -6.57 -10.32 22.96
CA GLY A 90 -5.59 -10.72 23.99
C GLY A 90 -5.37 -9.64 25.05
N ARG A 91 -4.12 -9.41 25.47
CA ARG A 91 -3.84 -8.47 26.54
C ARG A 91 -2.69 -7.52 26.17
N ALA A 92 -3.01 -6.23 26.15
CA ALA A 92 -2.05 -5.18 25.81
C ALA A 92 -1.11 -4.84 26.98
N GLN A 93 -1.59 -5.00 28.22
CA GLN A 93 -0.83 -4.70 29.44
C GLN A 93 -1.32 -5.53 30.62
N GLY A 94 -0.41 -5.89 31.54
CA GLY A 94 -0.66 -6.64 32.75
C GLY A 94 -0.88 -8.14 32.53
N ALA A 95 -1.30 -8.86 33.56
CA ALA A 95 -1.56 -10.29 33.51
C ALA A 95 -3.03 -10.59 33.26
N PRO A 96 -3.37 -11.69 32.54
CA PRO A 96 -4.75 -12.09 32.33
C PRO A 96 -5.43 -12.41 33.66
N THR A 97 -6.69 -12.03 33.79
CA THR A 97 -7.47 -12.23 35.00
C THR A 97 -7.99 -13.66 35.15
N GLY A 98 -8.03 -14.41 34.04
CA GLY A 98 -8.60 -15.75 33.98
C GLY A 98 -10.12 -15.78 33.94
N TYR A 99 -10.80 -14.63 33.86
CA TYR A 99 -12.25 -14.56 33.77
C TYR A 99 -12.74 -14.41 32.33
N GLY A 100 -13.72 -15.21 31.96
CA GLY A 100 -14.31 -15.19 30.62
C GLY A 100 -13.28 -15.39 29.53
N ILE A 101 -13.19 -14.42 28.60
CA ILE A 101 -12.24 -14.45 27.49
C ILE A 101 -10.88 -13.79 27.80
N ASP A 102 -10.70 -13.20 28.99
CA ASP A 102 -9.44 -12.61 29.45
C ASP A 102 -8.49 -13.69 30.01
N THR A 103 -8.06 -14.60 29.16
CA THR A 103 -7.27 -15.78 29.52
C THR A 103 -5.92 -15.86 28.79
N VAL A 104 -5.68 -14.93 27.84
CA VAL A 104 -4.48 -14.92 27.00
C VAL A 104 -3.48 -13.92 27.53
N ASP A 105 -2.25 -14.35 27.75
CA ASP A 105 -1.13 -13.48 28.05
C ASP A 105 -0.54 -12.88 26.76
N GLY A 106 -0.42 -11.54 26.75
CA GLY A 106 0.04 -10.81 25.56
C GLY A 106 -1.03 -10.63 24.49
N VAL A 107 -0.65 -9.91 23.44
CA VAL A 107 -1.50 -9.59 22.30
C VAL A 107 -1.64 -10.79 21.37
N ARG A 108 -2.84 -11.01 20.85
CA ARG A 108 -3.09 -12.00 19.81
C ARG A 108 -3.00 -11.35 18.44
N THR A 109 -2.19 -11.91 17.57
CA THR A 109 -2.12 -11.52 16.16
C THR A 109 -3.01 -12.45 15.32
N ALA A 110 -3.74 -11.87 14.37
CA ALA A 110 -4.43 -12.58 13.29
C ALA A 110 -3.96 -12.01 11.95
N PHE A 111 -4.39 -12.62 10.86
CA PHE A 111 -3.99 -12.24 9.50
C PHE A 111 -5.21 -12.03 8.62
N SER A 112 -5.21 -10.94 7.87
CA SER A 112 -6.11 -10.74 6.73
C SER A 112 -5.43 -11.33 5.51
N ASN A 113 -5.94 -12.46 5.02
CA ASN A 113 -5.39 -13.14 3.85
C ASN A 113 -6.25 -12.81 2.64
N GLU A 114 -5.68 -12.14 1.66
CA GLU A 114 -6.39 -11.68 0.48
C GLU A 114 -5.62 -12.05 -0.80
N THR A 115 -6.34 -12.12 -1.90
CA THR A 115 -5.78 -12.39 -3.22
C THR A 115 -6.34 -11.39 -4.21
N THR A 116 -5.46 -10.72 -4.94
CA THR A 116 -5.85 -9.88 -6.08
C THR A 116 -5.29 -10.44 -7.37
N SER A 117 -6.00 -10.25 -8.47
CA SER A 117 -5.54 -10.66 -9.78
C SER A 117 -6.21 -9.86 -10.89
N GLY A 118 -5.42 -9.44 -11.89
CA GLY A 118 -5.95 -8.63 -12.98
C GLY A 118 -4.89 -8.19 -13.98
N VAL A 119 -5.32 -7.29 -14.86
CA VAL A 119 -4.42 -6.57 -15.76
C VAL A 119 -3.72 -5.48 -14.94
N SER A 120 -2.45 -5.67 -14.62
CA SER A 120 -1.63 -4.72 -13.87
C SER A 120 -1.02 -3.65 -14.75
N PHE A 121 -0.68 -3.98 -16.00
CA PHE A 121 -0.08 -3.04 -16.94
C PHE A 121 -0.51 -3.29 -18.38
N LEU A 122 -0.67 -2.19 -19.11
CA LEU A 122 -0.89 -2.19 -20.56
C LEU A 122 -0.19 -0.96 -21.12
N SER A 123 0.57 -1.10 -22.23
CA SER A 123 1.12 0.06 -22.93
C SER A 123 1.18 -0.12 -24.43
N PHE A 124 1.21 1.02 -25.13
CA PHE A 124 1.55 1.12 -26.54
C PHE A 124 2.63 2.18 -26.70
N VAL A 125 3.73 1.82 -27.34
CA VAL A 125 4.87 2.70 -27.59
C VAL A 125 5.06 2.90 -29.07
N TYR A 126 5.25 4.16 -29.48
CA TYR A 126 5.59 4.53 -30.85
C TYR A 126 6.92 5.30 -30.87
N PRO A 127 8.03 4.68 -31.30
CA PRO A 127 9.33 5.32 -31.37
C PRO A 127 9.52 6.11 -32.67
N GLY A 128 10.07 7.31 -32.55
CA GLY A 128 10.65 8.08 -33.62
C GLY A 128 12.18 7.96 -33.63
N THR A 129 12.87 8.78 -34.44
CA THR A 129 14.34 8.71 -34.54
C THR A 129 15.06 9.19 -33.26
N LYS A 130 14.61 10.29 -32.68
CA LYS A 130 15.16 10.90 -31.45
C LYS A 130 14.15 11.05 -30.33
N TRP A 131 12.93 10.67 -30.55
CA TRP A 131 11.83 10.77 -29.61
C TRP A 131 11.02 9.48 -29.59
N SER A 132 10.31 9.25 -28.52
CA SER A 132 9.30 8.19 -28.40
C SER A 132 8.11 8.71 -27.63
N LEU A 133 6.94 8.20 -27.95
CA LEU A 133 5.69 8.45 -27.22
C LEU A 133 5.09 7.13 -26.78
N ALA A 134 4.45 7.12 -25.62
CA ALA A 134 3.77 5.95 -25.11
C ALA A 134 2.44 6.34 -24.46
N LEU A 135 1.45 5.48 -24.63
CA LEU A 135 0.23 5.45 -23.81
C LEU A 135 0.35 4.24 -22.89
N PHE A 136 -0.08 4.38 -21.64
CA PHE A 136 -0.07 3.27 -20.71
C PHE A 136 -1.23 3.31 -19.74
N ARG A 137 -1.53 2.14 -19.14
CA ARG A 137 -2.37 1.94 -17.96
C ARG A 137 -1.56 1.13 -16.95
N HIS A 138 -1.57 1.56 -15.69
CA HIS A 138 -0.90 0.87 -14.58
C HIS A 138 -1.84 0.77 -13.38
N GLN A 139 -1.89 -0.41 -12.76
CA GLN A 139 -2.57 -0.65 -11.48
C GLN A 139 -1.62 -0.26 -10.35
N LEU A 140 -1.80 0.92 -9.77
CA LEU A 140 -0.95 1.44 -8.71
C LEU A 140 -1.23 0.75 -7.37
N ALA A 141 -2.51 0.53 -7.08
CA ALA A 141 -2.93 -0.19 -5.90
C ALA A 141 -4.14 -1.07 -6.21
N ASP A 142 -4.16 -2.27 -5.64
CA ASP A 142 -5.28 -3.21 -5.57
C ASP A 142 -5.11 -3.97 -4.26
N PHE A 143 -5.75 -3.45 -3.22
CA PHE A 143 -5.55 -3.90 -1.85
C PHE A 143 -6.89 -4.00 -1.14
N SER A 144 -7.06 -5.03 -0.32
CA SER A 144 -8.15 -5.12 0.64
C SER A 144 -7.67 -5.71 1.95
N MET A 145 -8.32 -5.32 3.03
CA MET A 145 -8.02 -5.81 4.37
C MET A 145 -9.28 -5.91 5.19
N ARG A 146 -9.36 -6.94 6.02
CA ARG A 146 -10.42 -7.10 7.02
C ARG A 146 -9.79 -7.32 8.39
N THR A 147 -10.26 -6.57 9.38
CA THR A 147 -9.84 -6.73 10.77
C THR A 147 -11.01 -7.03 11.70
N GLU A 148 -10.74 -7.81 12.74
CA GLU A 148 -11.68 -8.09 13.82
C GLU A 148 -10.92 -8.09 15.15
N ILE A 149 -11.15 -7.07 15.99
CA ILE A 149 -10.58 -6.97 17.34
C ILE A 149 -11.65 -7.40 18.33
N ASN A 150 -11.37 -8.44 19.10
CA ASN A 150 -12.30 -8.98 20.08
C ASN A 150 -11.58 -9.37 21.37
N GLY A 151 -12.00 -8.78 22.48
CA GLY A 151 -11.44 -9.10 23.77
C GLY A 151 -9.97 -8.67 23.89
N LEU A 152 -9.68 -7.43 23.60
CA LEU A 152 -8.40 -6.80 23.90
C LEU A 152 -8.49 -6.13 25.27
N PHE A 153 -7.65 -6.57 26.22
CA PHE A 153 -7.66 -6.14 27.62
C PHE A 153 -6.41 -5.35 27.99
N GLY A 154 -6.53 -4.52 29.02
CA GLY A 154 -5.43 -3.78 29.63
C GLY A 154 -5.71 -3.49 31.09
N ASP A 155 -4.68 -3.04 31.83
CA ASP A 155 -4.83 -2.61 33.21
C ASP A 155 -5.24 -1.13 33.28
N VAL A 156 -6.01 -0.80 34.32
CA VAL A 156 -6.30 0.58 34.70
C VAL A 156 -5.45 0.92 35.92
N GLN A 157 -4.89 2.11 35.95
CA GLN A 157 -3.99 2.56 37.04
C GLN A 157 -4.63 2.61 38.45
N GLU A 158 -5.96 2.55 38.58
CA GLU A 158 -6.68 2.59 39.83
C GLU A 158 -7.76 1.50 39.93
N GLY A 159 -7.30 0.24 40.05
CA GLY A 159 -8.15 -0.83 40.62
C GLY A 159 -9.27 -1.39 39.74
N GLY A 160 -9.25 -1.16 38.44
CA GLY A 160 -10.22 -1.72 37.50
C GLY A 160 -9.53 -2.31 36.26
N TRP A 161 -10.24 -3.18 35.57
CA TRP A 161 -9.76 -3.71 34.29
C TRP A 161 -10.37 -2.91 33.16
N LYS A 162 -9.56 -2.62 32.14
CA LYS A 162 -10.01 -1.93 30.95
C LYS A 162 -10.10 -2.95 29.81
N ARG A 163 -11.19 -2.95 29.10
CA ARG A 163 -11.37 -3.67 27.84
C ARG A 163 -11.58 -2.68 26.72
N HIS A 164 -10.85 -2.87 25.64
CA HIS A 164 -11.08 -2.11 24.42
C HIS A 164 -12.41 -2.54 23.77
N PRO A 165 -13.21 -1.63 23.22
CA PRO A 165 -14.40 -1.97 22.46
C PRO A 165 -14.08 -2.95 21.33
N ASP A 166 -14.97 -3.91 21.10
CA ASP A 166 -14.78 -4.82 19.98
C ASP A 166 -15.03 -4.08 18.66
N GLN A 167 -14.21 -4.38 17.67
CA GLN A 167 -14.23 -3.67 16.40
C GLN A 167 -14.15 -4.62 15.21
N ARG A 168 -14.78 -4.21 14.12
CA ARG A 168 -14.60 -4.77 12.79
C ARG A 168 -14.32 -3.67 11.82
N SER A 169 -13.38 -3.89 10.89
CA SER A 169 -13.23 -3.01 9.75
C SER A 169 -12.98 -3.77 8.46
N THR A 170 -13.34 -3.15 7.36
CA THR A 170 -12.94 -3.53 6.02
C THR A 170 -12.40 -2.30 5.30
N THR A 171 -11.28 -2.46 4.64
CA THR A 171 -10.66 -1.44 3.80
C THR A 171 -10.45 -2.04 2.42
N SER A 172 -10.78 -1.30 1.37
CA SER A 172 -10.38 -1.64 0.00
C SER A 172 -9.83 -0.41 -0.70
N LEU A 173 -8.83 -0.61 -1.54
CA LEU A 173 -8.10 0.42 -2.25
C LEU A 173 -7.86 -0.05 -3.68
N ASP A 174 -8.37 0.70 -4.65
CA ASP A 174 -8.17 0.45 -6.08
C ASP A 174 -7.76 1.77 -6.75
N ILE A 175 -6.49 1.87 -7.18
CA ILE A 175 -5.96 3.06 -7.85
C ILE A 175 -5.37 2.66 -9.19
N VAL A 176 -5.86 3.27 -10.25
CA VAL A 176 -5.42 3.05 -11.62
C VAL A 176 -4.91 4.34 -12.23
N GLY A 177 -3.69 4.32 -12.75
CA GLY A 177 -3.13 5.38 -13.56
C GLY A 177 -3.26 5.09 -15.06
N THR A 178 -3.75 6.07 -15.83
CA THR A 178 -3.71 6.05 -17.29
C THR A 178 -2.90 7.24 -17.77
N GLY A 179 -1.80 7.01 -18.48
CA GLY A 179 -0.83 8.05 -18.74
C GLY A 179 -0.35 8.13 -20.18
N LEU A 180 0.23 9.28 -20.48
CA LEU A 180 0.98 9.59 -21.68
C LEU A 180 2.42 9.89 -21.28
N SER A 181 3.38 9.17 -21.85
CA SER A 181 4.80 9.41 -21.63
C SER A 181 5.51 9.72 -22.92
N GLY A 182 6.56 10.56 -22.85
CA GLY A 182 7.41 10.88 -23.97
C GLY A 182 8.87 10.92 -23.54
N ALA A 183 9.74 10.59 -24.46
CA ALA A 183 11.19 10.69 -24.26
C ALA A 183 11.88 11.37 -25.44
N TYR A 184 13.02 12.00 -25.14
CA TYR A 184 13.87 12.64 -26.13
C TYR A 184 15.35 12.29 -25.91
N ARG A 185 16.03 11.87 -27.00
CA ARG A 185 17.46 11.62 -27.01
C ARG A 185 18.22 12.93 -27.17
N VAL A 186 18.72 13.45 -26.04
CA VAL A 186 19.45 14.73 -25.98
C VAL A 186 20.82 14.62 -26.65
N SER A 187 21.50 13.50 -26.40
CA SER A 187 22.78 13.14 -27.04
C SER A 187 22.83 11.61 -27.25
N ASP A 188 23.91 11.11 -27.84
CA ASP A 188 24.06 9.67 -28.08
C ASP A 188 24.06 8.84 -26.79
N ASN A 189 24.40 9.46 -25.66
CA ASN A 189 24.51 8.79 -24.38
C ASN A 189 23.54 9.31 -23.30
N LEU A 190 22.70 10.32 -23.59
CA LEU A 190 21.77 10.92 -22.63
C LEU A 190 20.37 11.03 -23.21
N SER A 191 19.39 10.54 -22.50
CA SER A 191 17.97 10.74 -22.77
C SER A 191 17.24 11.28 -21.57
N LEU A 192 16.18 12.05 -21.81
CA LEU A 192 15.26 12.58 -20.82
C LEU A 192 13.85 12.14 -21.19
N GLY A 193 13.02 11.96 -20.18
CA GLY A 193 11.62 11.56 -20.35
C GLY A 193 10.71 12.31 -19.41
N PHE A 194 9.46 12.44 -19.82
CA PHE A 194 8.39 13.06 -19.06
C PHE A 194 7.10 12.26 -19.25
N GLY A 195 6.30 12.15 -18.20
CA GLY A 195 4.98 11.52 -18.24
C GLY A 195 3.95 12.34 -17.51
N LEU A 196 2.71 12.25 -17.96
CA LEU A 196 1.50 12.71 -17.27
C LEU A 196 0.60 11.52 -17.05
N THR A 197 0.09 11.36 -15.85
CA THR A 197 -0.79 10.26 -15.46
C THR A 197 -2.08 10.82 -14.87
N TYR A 198 -3.20 10.42 -15.44
CA TYR A 198 -4.52 10.62 -14.88
C TYR A 198 -4.83 9.40 -14.00
N PHE A 199 -4.94 9.64 -12.72
CA PHE A 199 -5.28 8.63 -11.72
C PHE A 199 -6.79 8.62 -11.47
N THR A 200 -7.34 7.43 -11.31
CA THR A 200 -8.67 7.20 -10.75
C THR A 200 -8.52 6.36 -9.51
N GLY A 201 -9.07 6.82 -8.39
CA GLY A 201 -8.97 6.16 -7.09
C GLY A 201 -10.34 5.80 -6.54
N ARG A 202 -10.49 4.57 -6.08
CA ARG A 202 -11.59 4.15 -5.24
C ARG A 202 -11.03 3.63 -3.93
N VAL A 203 -11.41 4.28 -2.82
CA VAL A 203 -11.09 3.82 -1.47
C VAL A 203 -12.40 3.65 -0.71
N GLU A 204 -12.59 2.49 -0.13
CA GLU A 204 -13.74 2.23 0.72
C GLU A 204 -13.25 1.75 2.09
N TYR A 205 -13.75 2.40 3.14
CA TYR A 205 -13.58 1.97 4.51
C TYR A 205 -14.93 1.82 5.17
N ARG A 206 -15.11 0.73 5.89
CA ARG A 206 -16.26 0.46 6.73
C ARG A 206 -15.76 -0.02 8.08
N GLY A 207 -16.07 0.74 9.12
CA GLY A 207 -15.74 0.44 10.51
C GLY A 207 -16.99 0.27 11.35
N ALA A 208 -16.94 -0.62 12.34
CA ALA A 208 -18.02 -0.82 13.30
C ALA A 208 -17.44 -1.06 14.68
N VAL A 209 -17.90 -0.29 15.66
CA VAL A 209 -17.52 -0.39 17.08
C VAL A 209 -18.70 -0.91 17.87
N TYR A 210 -18.46 -1.93 18.68
CA TYR A 210 -19.46 -2.63 19.44
C TYR A 210 -19.30 -2.37 20.94
N GLY A 211 -20.43 -2.16 21.61
CA GLY A 211 -20.48 -1.98 23.06
C GLY A 211 -20.04 -3.24 23.77
N ILE A 212 -19.28 -3.02 24.83
CA ILE A 212 -18.92 -4.05 25.80
C ILE A 212 -19.84 -3.89 27.01
N ASP A 213 -20.26 -5.01 27.56
CA ASP A 213 -21.01 -4.99 28.82
C ASP A 213 -20.04 -4.66 29.96
N THR A 214 -20.24 -3.52 30.60
CA THR A 214 -19.39 -3.04 31.70
C THR A 214 -19.67 -3.70 33.05
N TYR A 215 -20.69 -4.55 33.09
CA TYR A 215 -21.06 -5.33 34.28
C TYR A 215 -20.54 -6.78 34.17
N GLU A 216 -20.82 -7.63 35.12
CA GLU A 216 -20.29 -9.01 35.26
C GLU A 216 -20.23 -9.87 33.96
N GLY A 217 -20.98 -9.47 32.92
CA GLY A 217 -20.99 -10.13 31.61
C GLY A 217 -19.90 -9.73 30.64
N ALA A 218 -19.17 -8.62 30.88
CA ALA A 218 -18.18 -8.08 29.92
C ALA A 218 -17.07 -9.06 29.54
N PHE A 219 -16.82 -10.06 30.33
CA PHE A 219 -15.78 -11.06 30.15
C PHE A 219 -16.30 -12.39 29.59
N TRP A 220 -17.60 -12.56 29.48
CA TRP A 220 -18.25 -13.84 29.19
C TRP A 220 -18.78 -13.99 27.77
N GLU A 221 -18.68 -12.94 26.96
CA GLU A 221 -19.43 -12.90 25.74
C GLU A 221 -18.66 -13.39 24.49
N PRO A 222 -19.09 -14.51 23.90
CA PRO A 222 -18.52 -15.00 22.65
C PRO A 222 -19.04 -14.29 21.40
N ASN A 223 -20.10 -13.46 21.46
CA ASN A 223 -20.73 -12.81 20.29
C ASN A 223 -20.77 -11.30 20.45
N SER A 224 -19.61 -10.67 20.50
CA SER A 224 -19.47 -9.21 20.66
C SER A 224 -19.97 -8.43 19.45
N PHE A 225 -20.01 -9.02 18.27
CA PHE A 225 -20.37 -8.37 17.02
C PHE A 225 -21.87 -8.47 16.65
N SER A 226 -22.73 -8.58 17.64
CA SER A 226 -24.18 -8.59 17.41
C SER A 226 -24.72 -7.19 17.08
N ALA A 227 -25.72 -7.11 16.21
CA ALA A 227 -26.26 -5.82 15.74
C ALA A 227 -26.83 -4.95 16.85
N ASP A 228 -27.39 -5.54 17.91
CA ASP A 228 -27.93 -4.86 19.08
C ASP A 228 -26.86 -4.24 19.98
N ARG A 229 -25.57 -4.53 19.74
CA ARG A 229 -24.42 -3.95 20.43
C ARG A 229 -23.67 -2.91 19.62
N LEU A 230 -24.04 -2.68 18.39
CA LEU A 230 -23.39 -1.69 17.53
C LEU A 230 -23.57 -0.29 18.12
N LEU A 231 -22.47 0.35 18.51
CA LEU A 231 -22.43 1.72 19.04
C LEU A 231 -22.27 2.75 17.95
N VAL A 232 -21.30 2.50 17.05
CA VAL A 232 -20.94 3.42 15.98
C VAL A 232 -20.62 2.64 14.72
N ASN A 233 -21.07 3.15 13.60
CA ASN A 233 -20.73 2.69 12.27
C ASN A 233 -20.03 3.83 11.52
N SER A 234 -18.84 3.58 11.03
CA SER A 234 -18.00 4.53 10.31
C SER A 234 -17.95 4.18 8.83
N SER A 235 -18.05 5.16 7.98
CA SER A 235 -17.87 4.96 6.53
C SER A 235 -17.03 6.08 5.93
N PHE A 236 -16.14 5.68 5.06
CA PHE A 236 -15.26 6.52 4.28
C PHE A 236 -15.29 6.02 2.84
N ASP A 237 -15.61 6.89 1.90
CA ASP A 237 -15.71 6.58 0.48
C ASP A 237 -14.97 7.64 -0.32
N VAL A 238 -14.11 7.19 -1.22
CA VAL A 238 -13.47 7.99 -2.27
C VAL A 238 -13.83 7.38 -3.62
N ASP A 239 -14.23 8.20 -4.57
CA ASP A 239 -14.39 7.86 -6.00
C ASP A 239 -13.98 9.12 -6.76
N GLU A 240 -12.67 9.35 -6.86
CA GLU A 240 -12.08 10.62 -7.27
C GLU A 240 -10.99 10.40 -8.31
N SER A 241 -10.51 11.50 -8.87
CA SER A 241 -9.43 11.48 -9.86
C SER A 241 -8.46 12.63 -9.66
N ASP A 242 -7.19 12.36 -9.99
CA ASP A 242 -6.12 13.36 -9.91
C ASP A 242 -5.15 13.20 -11.07
N VAL A 243 -4.24 14.16 -11.25
CA VAL A 243 -3.22 14.18 -12.29
C VAL A 243 -1.85 14.34 -11.68
N GLY A 244 -1.04 13.30 -11.79
CA GLY A 244 0.37 13.33 -11.42
C GLY A 244 1.30 13.38 -12.63
N PHE A 245 2.57 13.63 -12.38
CA PHE A 245 3.60 13.63 -13.41
C PHE A 245 4.80 12.77 -13.03
N SER A 246 5.58 12.40 -14.05
CA SER A 246 6.87 11.73 -13.87
C SER A 246 7.95 12.37 -14.72
N VAL A 247 9.18 12.37 -14.19
CA VAL A 247 10.37 12.86 -14.90
C VAL A 247 11.44 11.79 -14.81
N GLY A 248 12.06 11.45 -15.94
CA GLY A 248 13.11 10.45 -15.99
C GLY A 248 14.35 10.90 -16.73
N GLY A 249 15.47 10.31 -16.37
CA GLY A 249 16.77 10.48 -17.04
C GLY A 249 17.46 9.12 -17.19
N LEU A 250 18.17 8.95 -18.31
CA LEU A 250 18.97 7.77 -18.58
C LEU A 250 20.28 8.17 -19.24
N TRP A 251 21.42 7.78 -18.64
CA TRP A 251 22.73 8.16 -19.07
C TRP A 251 23.68 6.96 -19.20
N ASN A 252 24.13 6.69 -20.43
CA ASN A 252 25.19 5.73 -20.70
C ASN A 252 26.53 6.39 -20.45
N PHE A 253 27.02 6.35 -19.20
CA PHE A 253 28.24 7.06 -18.79
C PHE A 253 29.53 6.31 -19.17
N ALA A 254 29.42 5.03 -19.49
CA ALA A 254 30.49 4.22 -20.03
C ALA A 254 29.89 3.14 -20.98
N GLU A 255 30.74 2.46 -21.78
CA GLU A 255 30.32 1.54 -22.82
C GLU A 255 29.33 0.46 -22.35
N ASN A 256 29.52 -0.05 -21.13
CA ASN A 256 28.72 -1.15 -20.56
C ASN A 256 27.92 -0.73 -19.33
N TRP A 257 27.93 0.55 -18.98
CA TRP A 257 27.34 1.05 -17.75
C TRP A 257 26.33 2.15 -18.03
N ARG A 258 25.24 2.08 -17.31
CA ARG A 258 24.14 3.02 -17.40
C ARG A 258 23.70 3.47 -16.02
N LEU A 259 23.36 4.75 -15.89
CA LEU A 259 22.71 5.37 -14.74
C LEU A 259 21.30 5.78 -15.16
N GLY A 260 20.32 5.46 -14.33
CA GLY A 260 18.93 5.88 -14.48
C GLY A 260 18.46 6.63 -13.26
N GLY A 261 17.55 7.58 -13.45
CA GLY A 261 16.84 8.24 -12.38
C GLY A 261 15.41 8.55 -12.79
N VAL A 262 14.49 8.47 -11.85
CA VAL A 262 13.08 8.80 -12.06
C VAL A 262 12.49 9.44 -10.81
N TYR A 263 11.57 10.36 -11.01
CA TYR A 263 10.63 10.85 -10.01
C TYR A 263 9.21 10.59 -10.51
N ARG A 264 8.34 10.07 -9.67
CA ARG A 264 6.93 9.81 -9.95
C ARG A 264 6.09 10.40 -8.83
N GLN A 265 5.20 11.33 -9.17
CA GLN A 265 4.25 11.92 -8.24
C GLN A 265 3.08 10.97 -8.02
N GLY A 266 2.72 10.74 -6.75
CA GLY A 266 1.49 10.04 -6.36
C GLY A 266 0.25 10.92 -6.52
N PRO A 267 -0.95 10.32 -6.57
CA PRO A 267 -2.20 11.08 -6.59
C PRO A 267 -2.59 11.59 -5.20
N GLU A 268 -3.46 12.61 -5.19
CA GLU A 268 -4.16 13.11 -4.02
C GLU A 268 -5.68 13.07 -4.27
N PHE A 269 -6.46 12.55 -3.31
CA PHE A 269 -7.91 12.41 -3.45
C PHE A 269 -8.65 13.04 -2.29
N ASP A 270 -9.75 13.71 -2.59
CA ASP A 270 -10.65 14.25 -1.58
C ASP A 270 -11.47 13.13 -0.93
N TYR A 271 -11.74 13.26 0.38
CA TYR A 271 -12.53 12.29 1.11
C TYR A 271 -13.49 12.88 2.12
N SER A 272 -14.47 12.08 2.51
CA SER A 272 -15.38 12.37 3.61
C SER A 272 -15.55 11.14 4.49
N LEU A 273 -15.36 11.31 5.79
CA LEU A 273 -15.60 10.28 6.81
C LEU A 273 -16.88 10.61 7.56
N ILE A 274 -17.77 9.64 7.71
CA ILE A 274 -19.04 9.80 8.42
C ILE A 274 -19.17 8.71 9.48
N ASN A 275 -19.39 9.14 10.72
CA ASN A 275 -19.70 8.26 11.85
C ASN A 275 -21.19 8.35 12.18
N ARG A 276 -21.86 7.21 12.30
CA ARG A 276 -23.30 7.12 12.62
C ARG A 276 -23.54 6.29 13.87
N ALA A 277 -24.45 6.76 14.71
CA ALA A 277 -24.91 6.02 15.88
C ALA A 277 -25.55 4.70 15.49
N GLY A 278 -25.17 3.62 16.15
CA GLY A 278 -25.82 2.31 16.05
C GLY A 278 -26.95 2.14 17.07
N PRO A 279 -27.66 1.00 17.05
CA PRO A 279 -28.80 0.74 17.94
C PRO A 279 -28.42 0.66 19.42
N ALA A 280 -27.18 0.35 19.76
CA ALA A 280 -26.70 0.36 21.17
C ALA A 280 -26.26 1.74 21.65
N SER A 281 -26.25 2.75 20.78
CA SER A 281 -25.91 4.13 21.15
C SER A 281 -27.00 4.75 22.03
N ILE A 282 -26.60 5.72 22.87
CA ILE A 282 -27.54 6.58 23.58
C ILE A 282 -28.29 7.58 22.68
N LEU A 283 -27.79 7.74 21.44
CA LEU A 283 -28.42 8.57 20.42
C LEU A 283 -29.33 7.70 19.52
N PRO A 284 -30.35 8.28 18.88
CA PRO A 284 -31.15 7.55 17.90
C PRO A 284 -30.27 6.93 16.80
N GLU A 285 -30.60 5.70 16.41
CA GLU A 285 -29.89 5.00 15.36
C GLU A 285 -29.82 5.82 14.06
N GLY A 286 -28.67 5.82 13.42
CA GLY A 286 -28.40 6.58 12.20
C GLY A 286 -28.07 8.05 12.42
N THR A 287 -28.14 8.56 13.66
CA THR A 287 -27.70 9.93 13.97
C THR A 287 -26.22 10.10 13.63
N VAL A 288 -25.86 11.14 12.89
CA VAL A 288 -24.45 11.48 12.65
C VAL A 288 -23.83 11.95 13.95
N VAL A 289 -22.83 11.20 14.44
CA VAL A 289 -22.11 11.47 15.71
C VAL A 289 -20.78 12.16 15.48
N GLY A 290 -20.33 12.20 14.23
CA GLY A 290 -19.13 12.90 13.79
C GLY A 290 -18.97 12.78 12.29
N SER A 291 -18.42 13.79 11.67
CA SER A 291 -18.04 13.77 10.26
C SER A 291 -16.81 14.62 10.02
N VAL A 292 -15.98 14.18 9.09
CA VAL A 292 -14.88 14.93 8.54
C VAL A 292 -15.17 15.10 7.06
N THR A 293 -15.12 16.32 6.55
CA THR A 293 -15.40 16.66 5.16
C THR A 293 -14.33 17.60 4.64
N ASP A 294 -14.23 17.69 3.32
CA ASP A 294 -13.30 18.59 2.63
C ASP A 294 -11.83 18.36 3.06
N ARG A 295 -11.44 17.10 3.10
CA ARG A 295 -10.09 16.63 3.39
C ARG A 295 -9.55 15.83 2.23
N SER A 296 -8.22 15.78 2.11
CA SER A 296 -7.55 14.97 1.10
C SER A 296 -6.65 13.91 1.73
N ILE A 297 -6.39 12.85 0.96
CA ILE A 297 -5.38 11.84 1.24
C ILE A 297 -4.40 11.81 0.08
N ALA A 298 -3.12 12.12 0.35
CA ALA A 298 -2.04 12.02 -0.61
C ALA A 298 -1.41 10.63 -0.56
N PHE A 299 -1.12 10.09 -1.73
CA PHE A 299 -0.41 8.83 -1.88
C PHE A 299 1.07 9.07 -2.16
N PRO A 300 1.95 8.11 -1.84
CA PRO A 300 3.39 8.33 -1.87
C PRO A 300 3.95 8.76 -3.21
N ASP A 301 4.84 9.73 -3.19
CA ASP A 301 5.78 10.03 -4.26
C ASP A 301 6.92 9.01 -4.26
N VAL A 302 7.52 8.77 -5.42
CA VAL A 302 8.63 7.81 -5.57
C VAL A 302 9.81 8.44 -6.28
N TRP A 303 10.99 8.34 -5.66
CA TRP A 303 12.28 8.67 -6.25
C TRP A 303 13.05 7.38 -6.50
N GLY A 304 13.43 7.13 -7.75
CA GLY A 304 14.22 5.95 -8.13
C GLY A 304 15.58 6.35 -8.70
N LEU A 305 16.64 5.69 -8.24
CA LEU A 305 18.00 5.80 -8.78
C LEU A 305 18.57 4.41 -9.04
N GLY A 306 18.99 4.14 -10.26
CA GLY A 306 19.51 2.84 -10.63
C GLY A 306 20.84 2.92 -11.37
N VAL A 307 21.63 1.86 -11.25
CA VAL A 307 22.81 1.62 -12.07
C VAL A 307 22.72 0.23 -12.70
N ALA A 308 23.01 0.13 -13.98
CA ALA A 308 23.00 -1.14 -14.70
C ALA A 308 24.32 -1.40 -15.42
N TYR A 309 24.75 -2.65 -15.37
CA TYR A 309 25.86 -3.18 -16.16
C TYR A 309 25.36 -4.19 -17.17
N ARG A 310 25.78 -4.06 -18.42
CA ARG A 310 25.54 -5.07 -19.46
C ARG A 310 26.87 -5.55 -20.03
N SER A 311 27.09 -6.86 -19.99
CA SER A 311 28.34 -7.45 -20.51
C SER A 311 28.51 -7.12 -22.02
N PRO A 312 29.79 -7.05 -22.51
CA PRO A 312 30.07 -6.79 -23.94
C PRO A 312 29.42 -7.79 -24.88
N SER A 313 29.20 -9.04 -24.44
CA SER A 313 28.48 -10.05 -25.19
C SER A 313 26.97 -9.81 -25.25
N GLY A 314 26.42 -8.96 -24.41
CA GLY A 314 24.98 -8.75 -24.24
C GLY A 314 24.25 -9.86 -23.48
N GLY A 315 24.95 -10.93 -23.06
CA GLY A 315 24.31 -12.08 -22.41
C GLY A 315 24.06 -11.89 -20.91
N LEU A 316 24.86 -11.07 -20.21
CA LEU A 316 24.69 -10.81 -18.78
C LEU A 316 24.29 -9.35 -18.53
N THR A 317 23.25 -9.17 -17.73
CA THR A 317 22.83 -7.87 -17.20
C THR A 317 22.79 -7.94 -15.67
N VAL A 318 23.28 -6.88 -15.01
CA VAL A 318 23.19 -6.72 -13.55
C VAL A 318 22.63 -5.32 -13.30
N GLY A 319 21.59 -5.22 -12.48
CA GLY A 319 20.97 -3.96 -12.08
C GLY A 319 21.01 -3.80 -10.55
N PHE A 320 21.26 -2.59 -10.13
CA PHE A 320 21.05 -2.15 -8.74
C PHE A 320 20.19 -0.90 -8.77
N GLU A 321 19.22 -0.83 -7.87
CA GLU A 321 18.28 0.30 -7.76
C GLU A 321 18.04 0.64 -6.29
N TRP A 322 17.88 1.91 -6.02
CA TRP A 322 17.43 2.46 -4.76
C TRP A 322 16.18 3.30 -5.05
N ASP A 323 15.11 2.96 -4.36
CA ASP A 323 13.86 3.70 -4.40
C ASP A 323 13.56 4.29 -3.03
N ARG A 324 13.13 5.55 -3.01
CA ARG A 324 12.54 6.20 -1.84
C ARG A 324 11.07 6.38 -2.09
N VAL A 325 10.24 5.77 -1.26
CA VAL A 325 8.79 5.87 -1.27
C VAL A 325 8.36 6.72 -0.07
N GLU A 326 7.71 7.86 -0.33
CA GLU A 326 7.39 8.89 0.69
C GLU A 326 6.05 8.57 1.38
N TYR A 327 6.00 7.49 2.17
CA TYR A 327 4.80 7.08 2.92
C TYR A 327 4.31 8.10 3.95
N THR A 328 5.19 8.97 4.44
CA THR A 328 4.83 10.05 5.38
C THR A 328 3.76 10.98 4.81
N LEU A 329 3.67 11.14 3.48
CA LEU A 329 2.64 11.95 2.81
C LEU A 329 1.23 11.48 3.13
N ILE A 330 1.01 10.17 3.32
CA ILE A 330 -0.30 9.63 3.69
C ILE A 330 -0.74 10.21 5.03
N LEU A 331 0.14 10.17 6.04
CA LEU A 331 -0.18 10.62 7.38
C LEU A 331 -0.27 12.15 7.46
N GLU A 332 0.64 12.85 6.79
CA GLU A 332 0.66 14.32 6.76
C GLU A 332 -0.58 14.92 6.10
N SER A 333 -1.11 14.26 5.06
CA SER A 333 -2.33 14.71 4.37
C SER A 333 -3.60 14.37 5.13
N LEU A 334 -3.59 13.30 5.91
CA LEU A 334 -4.72 12.88 6.73
C LEU A 334 -4.99 13.86 7.89
N ASP A 335 -4.83 15.15 7.79
CA ASP A 335 -5.19 16.19 8.77
C ASP A 335 -6.51 15.86 9.52
N SER A 336 -6.52 14.74 10.16
CA SER A 336 -7.61 13.91 10.63
C SER A 336 -7.47 13.67 12.12
N PRO A 337 -8.52 13.24 12.79
CA PRO A 337 -8.48 12.66 14.13
C PRO A 337 -7.56 11.44 14.30
N LEU A 338 -7.00 10.88 13.20
CA LEU A 338 -5.83 10.00 13.31
C LEU A 338 -4.56 10.78 13.71
N ALA A 339 -4.44 12.04 13.32
CA ALA A 339 -3.43 12.97 13.84
C ALA A 339 -3.72 13.39 15.29
N ASP A 340 -4.96 13.28 15.78
CA ASP A 340 -5.30 13.41 17.22
C ASP A 340 -4.86 12.18 18.05
N ILE A 341 -4.46 11.05 17.38
CA ILE A 341 -3.55 10.10 17.99
C ILE A 341 -2.15 10.74 17.87
N GLU A 342 -1.85 11.67 18.76
CA GLU A 342 -0.64 12.53 18.80
C GLU A 342 0.69 11.77 18.68
N ASP A 343 0.65 10.44 18.55
CA ASP A 343 1.79 9.54 18.63
C ASP A 343 1.77 8.43 17.56
N VAL A 344 1.08 8.60 16.42
CA VAL A 344 1.18 7.67 15.28
C VAL A 344 2.18 8.20 14.27
N SER A 345 3.04 7.33 13.76
CA SER A 345 4.00 7.63 12.70
C SER A 345 4.02 6.54 11.64
N VAL A 346 4.47 6.91 10.47
CA VAL A 346 4.90 6.02 9.39
C VAL A 346 6.25 6.53 8.90
N ASN A 347 7.12 5.65 8.44
CA ASN A 347 8.39 6.06 7.86
C ASN A 347 8.35 5.98 6.34
N ASP A 348 9.11 6.86 5.69
CA ASP A 348 9.44 6.66 4.28
C ASP A 348 10.29 5.41 4.11
N ALA A 349 9.99 4.61 3.09
CA ALA A 349 10.78 3.44 2.75
C ALA A 349 11.97 3.83 1.88
N ASN A 350 13.13 3.22 2.17
CA ASN A 350 14.29 3.24 1.30
C ASN A 350 14.53 1.80 0.82
N GLU A 351 13.93 1.46 -0.30
CA GLU A 351 14.01 0.13 -0.89
C GLU A 351 15.33 -0.05 -1.63
N LEU A 352 15.91 -1.23 -1.55
CA LEU A 352 17.14 -1.59 -2.25
C LEU A 352 16.90 -2.84 -3.09
N HIS A 353 17.16 -2.75 -4.37
CA HIS A 353 16.91 -3.79 -5.35
C HIS A 353 18.20 -4.23 -6.04
N LEU A 354 18.37 -5.53 -6.20
CA LEU A 354 19.49 -6.14 -6.93
C LEU A 354 18.95 -7.22 -7.88
N GLY A 355 19.25 -7.09 -9.15
CA GLY A 355 18.83 -8.03 -10.19
C GLY A 355 19.96 -8.51 -11.08
N VAL A 356 19.86 -9.77 -11.49
CA VAL A 356 20.76 -10.38 -12.46
C VAL A 356 19.93 -11.11 -13.53
N GLU A 357 20.23 -10.88 -14.79
CA GLU A 357 19.63 -11.57 -15.93
C GLU A 357 20.70 -12.17 -16.81
N TYR A 358 20.49 -13.41 -17.24
CA TYR A 358 21.32 -14.06 -18.24
C TYR A 358 20.51 -14.52 -19.44
N VAL A 359 20.86 -13.97 -20.62
CA VAL A 359 20.27 -14.35 -21.91
C VAL A 359 21.14 -15.40 -22.60
N PHE A 360 20.55 -16.55 -22.94
CA PHE A 360 21.19 -17.64 -23.69
C PHE A 360 21.23 -17.30 -25.15
N LEU A 361 22.27 -16.56 -25.60
CA LEU A 361 22.40 -16.00 -26.96
C LEU A 361 22.46 -17.05 -28.08
N LYS A 362 22.67 -18.32 -27.75
CA LYS A 362 22.77 -19.42 -28.71
C LYS A 362 21.45 -20.16 -28.93
N THR A 363 20.39 -19.81 -28.23
CA THR A 363 19.07 -20.43 -28.39
C THR A 363 18.22 -19.69 -29.41
N THR A 364 17.31 -20.41 -30.06
CA THR A 364 16.31 -19.83 -30.97
C THR A 364 14.98 -20.56 -30.71
N PRO A 365 14.00 -19.89 -30.06
CA PRO A 365 13.98 -18.49 -29.60
C PRO A 365 15.03 -18.21 -28.50
N LEU A 366 15.34 -16.93 -28.27
CA LEU A 366 16.19 -16.54 -27.18
C LEU A 366 15.48 -16.85 -25.82
N ILE A 367 16.25 -17.40 -24.90
CA ILE A 367 15.77 -17.68 -23.53
C ILE A 367 16.56 -16.79 -22.58
N ALA A 368 15.88 -16.21 -21.60
CA ALA A 368 16.47 -15.47 -20.50
C ALA A 368 16.08 -16.12 -19.17
N ALA A 369 16.98 -16.07 -18.20
CA ALA A 369 16.70 -16.40 -16.82
C ALA A 369 17.17 -15.24 -15.93
N SER A 370 16.38 -14.87 -14.95
CA SER A 370 16.69 -13.79 -14.02
C SER A 370 16.47 -14.21 -12.57
N GLY A 371 17.18 -13.54 -11.68
CA GLY A 371 16.99 -13.63 -10.24
C GLY A 371 17.23 -12.26 -9.60
N GLY A 372 16.51 -11.95 -8.56
CA GLY A 372 16.61 -10.69 -7.86
C GLY A 372 16.39 -10.83 -6.35
N LEU A 373 16.85 -9.84 -5.64
CA LEU A 373 16.62 -9.65 -4.22
C LEU A 373 16.25 -8.19 -3.98
N TRP A 374 15.29 -7.93 -3.12
CA TRP A 374 15.02 -6.58 -2.69
C TRP A 374 14.57 -6.51 -1.23
N HIS A 375 14.86 -5.38 -0.62
CA HIS A 375 14.58 -5.08 0.78
C HIS A 375 13.47 -4.04 0.82
N ASP A 376 12.39 -4.40 1.53
CA ASP A 376 11.22 -3.55 1.77
C ASP A 376 11.22 -3.16 3.26
N PRO A 377 11.55 -1.89 3.60
CA PRO A 377 11.50 -1.42 4.98
C PRO A 377 10.07 -1.34 5.50
N ASP A 378 9.90 -1.53 6.81
CA ASP A 378 8.62 -1.36 7.49
C ASP A 378 8.01 0.03 7.26
N HIS A 379 6.86 0.07 6.60
CA HIS A 379 6.08 1.27 6.29
C HIS A 379 4.65 1.22 6.87
N ARG A 380 4.44 0.46 7.95
CA ARG A 380 3.18 0.41 8.67
C ARG A 380 3.01 1.59 9.60
N PHE A 381 1.76 1.94 9.86
CA PHE A 381 1.42 2.89 10.92
C PHE A 381 1.77 2.27 12.27
N ARG A 382 2.53 3.00 13.08
CA ARG A 382 2.96 2.58 14.42
C ARG A 382 2.62 3.62 15.46
N SER A 383 2.19 3.20 16.65
CA SER A 383 1.92 4.10 17.77
C SER A 383 3.10 4.19 18.72
N HIS A 384 3.46 5.42 19.09
CA HIS A 384 4.41 5.75 20.16
C HIS A 384 3.72 6.19 21.46
N SER A 385 2.38 6.17 21.48
CA SER A 385 1.57 6.57 22.61
C SER A 385 1.88 5.76 23.88
N ASP A 386 1.67 6.37 25.04
CA ASP A 386 1.69 5.66 26.32
C ASP A 386 0.46 4.77 26.50
N ASP A 387 -0.59 4.93 25.68
CA ASP A 387 -1.76 4.05 25.71
C ASP A 387 -1.40 2.64 25.20
N PRO A 388 -1.51 1.61 26.08
CA PRO A 388 -1.18 0.24 25.70
C PRO A 388 -2.09 -0.33 24.59
N PHE A 389 -3.32 0.16 24.46
CA PHE A 389 -4.22 -0.26 23.37
C PHE A 389 -3.76 0.28 22.03
N ALA A 390 -3.42 1.57 21.96
CA ALA A 390 -2.90 2.17 20.74
C ALA A 390 -1.64 1.45 20.25
N ARG A 391 -0.68 1.15 21.16
CA ARG A 391 0.52 0.36 20.80
C ARG A 391 0.22 -1.08 20.39
N ALA A 392 -0.82 -1.68 20.97
CA ALA A 392 -1.22 -3.03 20.59
C ALA A 392 -1.89 -3.08 19.22
N ILE A 393 -2.68 -2.06 18.86
CA ILE A 393 -3.40 -1.98 17.57
C ILE A 393 -2.48 -1.55 16.44
N TYR A 394 -1.55 -0.63 16.71
CA TYR A 394 -0.53 -0.14 15.77
C TYR A 394 0.88 -0.55 16.24
N PRO A 395 1.21 -1.85 16.19
CA PRO A 395 2.55 -2.31 16.56
C PRO A 395 3.58 -1.88 15.51
N GLN A 396 4.84 -1.85 15.92
CA GLN A 396 5.93 -1.75 14.96
C GLN A 396 5.94 -3.00 14.06
N GLY A 397 6.09 -2.81 12.75
CA GLY A 397 6.28 -3.87 11.79
C GLY A 397 7.74 -4.35 11.71
N GLU A 398 7.98 -5.24 10.79
CA GLU A 398 9.32 -5.76 10.46
C GLU A 398 9.62 -5.49 8.98
N ASP A 399 10.91 -5.28 8.65
CA ASP A 399 11.36 -5.16 7.28
C ASP A 399 11.20 -6.52 6.58
N ALA A 400 10.83 -6.50 5.30
CA ALA A 400 10.71 -7.70 4.49
C ALA A 400 11.89 -7.86 3.52
N LEU A 401 12.34 -9.10 3.32
CA LEU A 401 13.27 -9.46 2.26
C LEU A 401 12.53 -10.26 1.19
N HIS A 402 12.58 -9.77 -0.02
CA HIS A 402 11.98 -10.40 -1.18
C HIS A 402 13.01 -11.15 -2.03
N ILE A 403 12.60 -12.31 -2.53
CA ILE A 403 13.38 -13.14 -3.45
C ILE A 403 12.58 -13.29 -4.74
N ALA A 404 13.14 -12.81 -5.85
CA ALA A 404 12.50 -12.84 -7.15
C ALA A 404 13.22 -13.76 -8.12
N VAL A 405 12.44 -14.38 -9.00
CA VAL A 405 12.94 -15.19 -10.12
C VAL A 405 12.13 -14.91 -11.39
N GLY A 406 12.76 -15.06 -12.54
CA GLY A 406 12.08 -14.84 -13.81
C GLY A 406 12.63 -15.69 -14.95
N VAL A 407 11.77 -15.93 -15.94
CA VAL A 407 12.12 -16.59 -17.20
C VAL A 407 11.46 -15.85 -18.35
N GLY A 408 12.25 -15.54 -19.40
CA GLY A 408 11.79 -14.90 -20.63
C GLY A 408 12.05 -15.75 -21.86
N ILE A 409 11.15 -15.67 -22.83
CA ILE A 409 11.32 -16.27 -24.17
C ILE A 409 11.03 -15.20 -25.21
N ALA A 410 12.04 -14.85 -26.03
CA ALA A 410 11.91 -13.82 -27.04
C ALA A 410 12.06 -14.40 -28.44
N PHE A 411 11.06 -14.14 -29.27
CA PHE A 411 11.02 -14.37 -30.70
C PHE A 411 11.35 -13.07 -31.44
N SER A 412 11.34 -13.09 -32.77
CA SER A 412 11.68 -11.90 -33.56
C SER A 412 10.74 -10.69 -33.36
N ARG A 413 9.48 -10.92 -32.96
CA ARG A 413 8.45 -9.91 -32.79
C ARG A 413 7.62 -10.08 -31.52
N PHE A 414 7.86 -11.12 -30.75
CA PHE A 414 7.04 -11.46 -29.59
C PHE A 414 7.92 -11.95 -28.46
N GLN A 415 7.68 -11.46 -27.26
CA GLN A 415 8.33 -11.88 -26.03
C GLN A 415 7.27 -12.25 -24.99
N ILE A 416 7.53 -13.30 -24.24
CA ILE A 416 6.75 -13.70 -23.08
C ILE A 416 7.70 -13.80 -21.90
N ASP A 417 7.32 -13.19 -20.78
CA ASP A 417 8.05 -13.26 -19.54
C ASP A 417 7.14 -13.75 -18.41
N LEU A 418 7.70 -14.58 -17.56
CA LEU A 418 7.14 -15.01 -16.27
C LEU A 418 8.03 -14.49 -15.18
N GLY A 419 7.44 -13.90 -14.15
CA GLY A 419 8.11 -13.45 -12.94
C GLY A 419 7.37 -13.95 -11.72
N ALA A 420 8.13 -14.24 -10.67
CA ALA A 420 7.60 -14.53 -9.33
C ALA A 420 8.47 -13.83 -8.29
N ASP A 421 7.83 -13.33 -7.24
CA ASP A 421 8.45 -12.63 -6.12
C ASP A 421 7.84 -13.15 -4.82
N PHE A 422 8.67 -13.44 -3.84
CA PHE A 422 8.31 -14.11 -2.60
C PHE A 422 8.88 -13.38 -1.40
N SER A 423 8.03 -13.16 -0.39
CA SER A 423 8.41 -12.70 0.94
C SER A 423 7.59 -13.41 2.01
N ASP A 424 7.79 -13.06 3.27
CA ASP A 424 7.02 -13.65 4.37
C ASP A 424 5.54 -13.21 4.37
N GLU A 425 5.22 -12.08 3.74
CA GLU A 425 3.87 -11.50 3.76
C GLU A 425 3.19 -11.45 2.38
N VAL A 426 3.98 -11.42 1.29
CA VAL A 426 3.46 -11.23 -0.07
C VAL A 426 4.12 -12.17 -1.05
N ASP A 427 3.32 -12.96 -1.75
CA ASP A 427 3.71 -13.73 -2.93
C ASP A 427 3.11 -13.08 -4.18
N GLN A 428 3.95 -12.82 -5.20
CA GLN A 428 3.49 -12.23 -6.45
C GLN A 428 3.90 -13.09 -7.65
N PHE A 429 3.00 -13.12 -8.64
CA PHE A 429 3.23 -13.79 -9.91
C PHE A 429 2.81 -12.87 -11.05
N ALA A 430 3.67 -12.70 -12.04
CA ALA A 430 3.38 -11.91 -13.23
C ALA A 430 3.63 -12.70 -14.50
N LEU A 431 2.73 -12.50 -15.47
CA LEU A 431 2.87 -12.95 -16.85
C LEU A 431 2.78 -11.72 -17.74
N SER A 432 3.83 -11.43 -18.51
CA SER A 432 3.79 -10.35 -19.48
C SER A 432 4.06 -10.83 -20.91
N GLY A 433 3.45 -10.14 -21.85
CA GLY A 433 3.65 -10.31 -23.27
C GLY A 433 3.96 -8.99 -23.94
N ILE A 434 5.00 -8.95 -24.79
CA ILE A 434 5.38 -7.79 -25.58
C ILE A 434 5.32 -8.18 -27.05
N PHE A 435 4.66 -7.35 -27.85
CA PHE A 435 4.60 -7.53 -29.29
C PHE A 435 5.18 -6.31 -30.02
N SER A 436 6.18 -6.53 -30.87
CA SER A 436 6.85 -5.51 -31.71
C SER A 436 6.39 -5.64 -33.18
N PHE A 437 5.98 -4.52 -33.75
CA PHE A 437 5.44 -4.47 -35.11
C PHE A 437 6.52 -4.42 -36.19
#